data_7a710f2b00770ace8b5de52d02c8f46c
#
_entry.id   7a710f2b00770ace8b5de52d02c8f46c
#
_cell.length_a   1.000
_cell.length_b   1.000
_cell.length_c   1.000
_cell.angle_alpha   90.00
_cell.angle_beta   90.00
_cell.angle_gamma   90.00
#
_symmetry.space_group_name_H-M   'P 1'
#
loop_
_entity.id
_entity.type
_entity.pdbx_description
1 polymer ?
#
loop_
_entity_poly.entity_id
_entity_poly.type
_entity_poly.pdbx_seq_one_letter_code
_entity_poly.pdbx_strand_id
1 'polypeptide(L)'
;PQHPWYQRGRKRLKEYRALETAGGWSPISTGPTMKPGMSDPRVPALRYRLTVSKDLEGTLEAPTPPYDTLYDPALEAAVKRFQQRHGLTPDGAIGPGTLQALNVPVSARIDQIRVNLERSRWVLHELHGNFVLVDVAGFNVSYFRDDEPVWTSKVIVGRPYRETPIFKSTISYVVFNPTWTIP
;
A
#
# COMPACT_ATOMS: atom_id res chain seq x y z
N PRO A 1 -3.30 4.98 21.83
CA PRO A 1 -4.50 4.23 21.40
C PRO A 1 -4.22 2.72 21.44
N GLN A 2 -5.20 1.94 21.90
CA GLN A 2 -5.07 0.48 21.98
C GLN A 2 -5.60 -0.22 20.72
N HIS A 3 -6.15 0.52 19.78
CA HIS A 3 -6.74 -0.01 18.55
C HIS A 3 -5.73 -0.89 17.78
N PRO A 4 -6.11 -2.09 17.29
CA PRO A 4 -5.20 -3.04 16.64
C PRO A 4 -4.44 -2.44 15.43
N TRP A 5 -5.08 -1.57 14.67
CA TRP A 5 -4.45 -0.89 13.52
C TRP A 5 -3.31 0.04 13.95
N TYR A 6 -3.50 0.78 15.05
CA TYR A 6 -2.45 1.63 15.60
C TYR A 6 -1.26 0.81 16.09
N GLN A 7 -1.51 -0.31 16.77
CA GLN A 7 -0.44 -1.19 17.24
C GLN A 7 0.33 -1.82 16.06
N ARG A 8 -0.38 -2.25 15.01
CA ARG A 8 0.26 -2.73 13.77
C ARG A 8 1.12 -1.64 13.12
N GLY A 9 0.62 -0.40 13.06
CA GLY A 9 1.38 0.74 12.54
C GLY A 9 2.65 1.03 13.34
N ARG A 10 2.59 0.99 14.68
CA ARG A 10 3.78 1.13 15.55
C ARG A 10 4.81 0.03 15.32
N LYS A 11 4.36 -1.21 15.19
CA LYS A 11 5.24 -2.35 14.87
C LYS A 11 5.94 -2.12 13.52
N ARG A 12 5.19 -1.72 12.50
CA ARG A 12 5.76 -1.38 11.19
C ARG A 12 6.76 -0.22 11.26
N LEU A 13 6.47 0.81 12.01
CA LEU A 13 7.41 1.92 12.21
C LEU A 13 8.74 1.45 12.80
N LYS A 14 8.70 0.56 13.80
CA LYS A 14 9.91 -0.03 14.40
C LYS A 14 10.70 -0.85 13.36
N GLU A 15 10.01 -1.68 12.57
CA GLU A 15 10.65 -2.48 11.50
C GLU A 15 11.32 -1.59 10.44
N TYR A 16 10.65 -0.53 9.99
CA TYR A 16 11.19 0.39 8.98
C TYR A 16 12.36 1.22 9.50
N ARG A 17 12.36 1.61 10.77
CA ARG A 17 13.51 2.26 11.40
C ARG A 17 14.72 1.34 11.49
N ALA A 18 14.52 0.07 11.82
CA ALA A 18 15.59 -0.91 11.81
C ALA A 18 16.15 -1.12 10.39
N LEU A 19 15.29 -1.15 9.37
CA LEU A 19 15.70 -1.18 7.97
C LEU A 19 16.52 0.05 7.59
N GLU A 20 16.11 1.25 8.00
CA GLU A 20 16.85 2.48 7.73
C GLU A 20 18.26 2.44 8.36
N THR A 21 18.35 2.00 9.62
CA THR A 21 19.64 1.82 10.31
C THR A 21 20.54 0.79 9.61
N ALA A 22 19.94 -0.24 8.99
CA ALA A 22 20.65 -1.24 8.20
C ALA A 22 21.00 -0.78 6.76
N GLY A 23 20.76 0.51 6.41
CA GLY A 23 21.06 1.08 5.10
C GLY A 23 19.88 1.11 4.12
N GLY A 24 18.70 0.57 4.49
CA GLY A 24 17.49 0.60 3.67
C GLY A 24 17.61 -0.22 2.40
N TRP A 25 17.13 0.31 1.31
CA TRP A 25 17.24 -0.27 -0.04
C TRP A 25 17.71 0.76 -1.05
N SER A 26 18.51 0.32 -2.01
CA SER A 26 18.95 1.14 -3.12
C SER A 26 17.85 1.27 -4.18
N PRO A 27 17.77 2.39 -4.90
CA PRO A 27 16.87 2.54 -6.04
C PRO A 27 17.17 1.52 -7.15
N ILE A 28 16.12 0.99 -7.75
CA ILE A 28 16.20 0.18 -8.96
C ILE A 28 16.36 1.13 -10.15
N SER A 29 17.33 0.87 -11.01
CA SER A 29 17.64 1.70 -12.17
C SER A 29 16.44 1.83 -13.11
N THR A 30 16.34 2.98 -13.77
CA THR A 30 15.38 3.21 -14.85
C THR A 30 15.71 2.38 -16.08
N GLY A 31 14.71 2.11 -16.91
CA GLY A 31 14.88 1.34 -18.14
C GLY A 31 13.54 0.92 -18.74
N PRO A 32 13.55 0.09 -19.78
CA PRO A 32 12.34 -0.47 -20.36
C PRO A 32 11.48 -1.21 -19.32
N THR A 33 10.18 -1.32 -19.58
CA THR A 33 9.26 -2.09 -18.75
C THR A 33 9.71 -3.54 -18.65
N MET A 34 9.95 -4.02 -17.39
CA MET A 34 10.23 -5.43 -17.15
C MET A 34 8.90 -6.21 -17.11
N LYS A 35 8.88 -7.38 -17.76
CA LYS A 35 7.71 -8.26 -17.77
C LYS A 35 8.10 -9.68 -17.34
N PRO A 36 7.16 -10.47 -16.82
CA PRO A 36 7.39 -11.87 -16.50
C PRO A 36 8.02 -12.65 -17.67
N GLY A 37 8.95 -13.53 -17.35
CA GLY A 37 9.67 -14.34 -18.33
C GLY A 37 10.88 -13.66 -19.00
N MET A 38 11.09 -12.35 -18.79
CA MET A 38 12.27 -11.65 -19.31
C MET A 38 13.49 -11.85 -18.41
N SER A 39 14.68 -11.80 -19.00
CA SER A 39 15.93 -11.61 -18.27
C SER A 39 16.31 -10.14 -18.27
N ASP A 40 16.59 -9.59 -17.09
CA ASP A 40 16.95 -8.17 -16.93
C ASP A 40 17.96 -8.01 -15.78
N PRO A 41 19.04 -7.24 -15.98
CA PRO A 41 20.08 -7.04 -14.95
C PRO A 41 19.56 -6.35 -13.68
N ARG A 42 18.38 -5.75 -13.69
CA ARG A 42 17.72 -5.14 -12.53
C ARG A 42 16.98 -6.14 -11.65
N VAL A 43 16.78 -7.39 -12.11
CA VAL A 43 16.03 -8.42 -11.36
C VAL A 43 16.62 -8.69 -9.99
N PRO A 44 17.94 -8.81 -9.77
CA PRO A 44 18.50 -9.00 -8.43
C PRO A 44 18.14 -7.89 -7.44
N ALA A 45 18.20 -6.63 -7.88
CA ALA A 45 17.79 -5.48 -7.07
C ALA A 45 16.29 -5.50 -6.77
N LEU A 46 15.46 -5.90 -7.73
CA LEU A 46 14.02 -6.07 -7.56
C LEU A 46 13.69 -7.17 -6.54
N ARG A 47 14.37 -8.33 -6.63
CA ARG A 47 14.20 -9.42 -5.65
C ARG A 47 14.53 -8.94 -4.24
N TYR A 48 15.71 -8.36 -4.06
CA TYR A 48 16.11 -7.80 -2.77
C TYR A 48 15.08 -6.80 -2.24
N ARG A 49 14.63 -5.87 -3.07
CA ARG A 49 13.63 -4.85 -2.70
C ARG A 49 12.31 -5.47 -2.23
N LEU A 50 11.81 -6.50 -2.92
CA LEU A 50 10.57 -7.19 -2.57
C LEU A 50 10.72 -8.10 -1.35
N THR A 51 11.89 -8.69 -1.12
CA THR A 51 12.20 -9.45 0.09
C THR A 51 12.22 -8.51 1.32
N VAL A 52 12.88 -7.36 1.22
CA VAL A 52 12.88 -6.33 2.28
C VAL A 52 11.47 -5.89 2.64
N SER A 53 10.60 -5.71 1.66
CA SER A 53 9.19 -5.32 1.90
C SER A 53 8.27 -6.48 2.28
N LYS A 54 8.80 -7.71 2.34
CA LYS A 54 8.06 -8.95 2.65
C LYS A 54 6.99 -9.30 1.60
N ASP A 55 7.15 -8.82 0.37
CA ASP A 55 6.34 -9.22 -0.77
C ASP A 55 6.89 -10.48 -1.44
N LEU A 56 8.19 -10.75 -1.30
CA LEU A 56 8.86 -11.99 -1.71
C LEU A 56 9.42 -12.71 -0.49
N GLU A 57 9.21 -14.01 -0.42
CA GLU A 57 9.86 -14.86 0.58
C GLU A 57 11.31 -15.08 0.18
N GLY A 58 12.22 -15.02 1.16
CA GLY A 58 13.65 -15.22 0.93
C GLY A 58 14.52 -14.61 2.02
N THR A 59 15.82 -14.78 1.90
CA THR A 59 16.83 -14.19 2.80
C THR A 59 17.11 -12.73 2.42
N LEU A 60 17.45 -11.92 3.42
CA LEU A 60 17.85 -10.52 3.24
C LEU A 60 19.36 -10.39 2.89
N GLU A 61 19.91 -11.37 2.22
CA GLU A 61 21.28 -11.30 1.75
C GLU A 61 21.35 -10.44 0.49
N ALA A 62 22.41 -9.63 0.41
CA ALA A 62 22.69 -8.87 -0.80
C ALA A 62 22.96 -9.86 -1.95
N PRO A 63 22.42 -9.59 -3.14
CA PRO A 63 22.65 -10.47 -4.27
C PRO A 63 24.14 -10.56 -4.58
N THR A 64 24.64 -11.81 -4.73
CA THR A 64 26.03 -12.12 -5.09
C THR A 64 26.08 -12.78 -6.47
N PRO A 65 27.13 -12.53 -7.27
CA PRO A 65 27.28 -13.21 -8.56
C PRO A 65 27.48 -14.75 -8.40
N PRO A 66 27.03 -15.56 -9.39
CA PRO A 66 26.30 -15.16 -10.60
C PRO A 66 24.85 -14.75 -10.29
N TYR A 67 24.41 -13.61 -10.81
CA TYR A 67 23.06 -13.13 -10.55
C TYR A 67 22.02 -13.88 -11.38
N ASP A 68 20.95 -14.32 -10.71
CA ASP A 68 19.75 -14.76 -11.41
C ASP A 68 19.00 -13.52 -11.92
N THR A 69 19.01 -13.33 -13.23
CA THR A 69 18.37 -12.21 -13.92
C THR A 69 17.00 -12.55 -14.47
N LEU A 70 16.54 -13.80 -14.28
CA LEU A 70 15.24 -14.23 -14.77
C LEU A 70 14.10 -13.65 -13.92
N TYR A 71 13.16 -13.02 -14.57
CA TYR A 71 11.89 -12.61 -13.98
C TYR A 71 10.93 -13.81 -13.93
N ASP A 72 11.10 -14.66 -12.94
CA ASP A 72 10.38 -15.91 -12.76
C ASP A 72 8.95 -15.73 -12.19
N PRO A 73 8.12 -16.79 -12.17
CA PRO A 73 6.75 -16.72 -11.65
C PRO A 73 6.65 -16.35 -10.17
N ALA A 74 7.65 -16.70 -9.33
CA ALA A 74 7.64 -16.33 -7.92
C ALA A 74 7.81 -14.82 -7.75
N LEU A 75 8.69 -14.22 -8.54
CA LEU A 75 8.90 -12.78 -8.57
C LEU A 75 7.68 -12.06 -9.14
N GLU A 76 7.02 -12.61 -10.18
CA GLU A 76 5.76 -12.06 -10.71
C GLU A 76 4.68 -11.99 -9.62
N ALA A 77 4.48 -13.08 -8.89
CA ALA A 77 3.51 -13.12 -7.80
C ALA A 77 3.83 -12.08 -6.71
N ALA A 78 5.12 -11.90 -6.39
CA ALA A 78 5.57 -10.89 -5.43
C ALA A 78 5.31 -9.46 -5.92
N VAL A 79 5.57 -9.18 -7.19
CA VAL A 79 5.27 -7.87 -7.81
C VAL A 79 3.77 -7.58 -7.80
N LYS A 80 2.93 -8.55 -8.14
CA LYS A 80 1.47 -8.40 -8.08
C LYS A 80 0.98 -8.08 -6.66
N ARG A 81 1.53 -8.74 -5.63
CA ARG A 81 1.25 -8.42 -4.22
C ARG A 81 1.67 -6.99 -3.88
N PHE A 82 2.87 -6.59 -4.29
CA PHE A 82 3.35 -5.23 -4.10
C PHE A 82 2.43 -4.20 -4.78
N GLN A 83 2.08 -4.41 -6.04
CA GLN A 83 1.19 -3.54 -6.81
C GLN A 83 -0.17 -3.40 -6.12
N GLN A 84 -0.80 -4.51 -5.75
CA GLN A 84 -2.10 -4.53 -5.11
C GLN A 84 -2.13 -3.70 -3.82
N ARG A 85 -1.14 -3.89 -2.93
CA ARG A 85 -1.11 -3.13 -1.66
C ARG A 85 -0.68 -1.67 -1.82
N HIS A 86 -0.17 -1.28 -3.01
CA HIS A 86 0.15 0.11 -3.35
C HIS A 86 -0.92 0.77 -4.24
N GLY A 87 -2.08 0.11 -4.45
CA GLY A 87 -3.17 0.64 -5.25
C GLY A 87 -2.86 0.72 -6.75
N LEU A 88 -1.85 -0.03 -7.21
CA LEU A 88 -1.49 -0.15 -8.62
C LEU A 88 -2.23 -1.33 -9.27
N THR A 89 -2.33 -1.33 -10.60
CA THR A 89 -2.86 -2.48 -11.33
C THR A 89 -1.95 -3.69 -11.15
N PRO A 90 -2.45 -4.84 -10.63
CA PRO A 90 -1.62 -6.00 -10.33
C PRO A 90 -1.37 -6.86 -11.58
N ASP A 91 -0.72 -6.28 -12.60
CA ASP A 91 -0.41 -6.91 -13.89
C ASP A 91 0.94 -7.66 -13.90
N GLY A 92 1.76 -7.47 -12.87
CA GLY A 92 3.09 -8.04 -12.76
C GLY A 92 4.15 -7.30 -13.60
N ALA A 93 3.80 -6.25 -14.34
CA ALA A 93 4.77 -5.49 -15.10
C ALA A 93 5.40 -4.36 -14.27
N ILE A 94 6.71 -4.17 -14.41
CA ILE A 94 7.45 -3.05 -13.79
C ILE A 94 7.56 -1.91 -14.80
N GLY A 95 6.46 -1.21 -14.98
CA GLY A 95 6.42 0.06 -15.69
C GLY A 95 6.81 1.25 -14.82
N PRO A 96 6.76 2.49 -15.37
CA PRO A 96 7.19 3.69 -14.63
C PRO A 96 6.50 3.89 -13.29
N GLY A 97 5.20 3.66 -13.19
CA GLY A 97 4.44 3.82 -11.94
C GLY A 97 4.84 2.80 -10.87
N THR A 98 5.01 1.54 -11.24
CA THR A 98 5.48 0.49 -10.33
C THR A 98 6.91 0.75 -9.88
N LEU A 99 7.79 1.16 -10.80
CA LEU A 99 9.18 1.50 -10.50
C LEU A 99 9.27 2.70 -9.54
N GLN A 100 8.48 3.73 -9.76
CA GLN A 100 8.40 4.88 -8.87
C GLN A 100 7.98 4.47 -7.45
N ALA A 101 6.97 3.61 -7.32
CA ALA A 101 6.51 3.12 -6.02
C ALA A 101 7.57 2.25 -5.30
N LEU A 102 8.33 1.43 -6.05
CA LEU A 102 9.44 0.62 -5.54
C LEU A 102 10.59 1.51 -5.04
N ASN A 103 10.86 2.61 -5.73
CA ASN A 103 11.98 3.51 -5.47
C ASN A 103 11.70 4.57 -4.40
N VAL A 104 10.50 4.61 -3.80
CA VAL A 104 10.27 5.47 -2.64
C VAL A 104 11.23 5.07 -1.52
N PRO A 105 12.10 5.97 -1.02
CA PRO A 105 13.11 5.64 -0.03
C PRO A 105 12.50 5.26 1.33
N VAL A 106 13.25 4.52 2.14
CA VAL A 106 12.80 4.05 3.46
C VAL A 106 12.44 5.20 4.39
N SER A 107 13.20 6.29 4.37
CA SER A 107 12.92 7.50 5.16
C SER A 107 11.54 8.09 4.83
N ALA A 108 11.21 8.23 3.54
CA ALA A 108 9.90 8.72 3.13
C ALA A 108 8.76 7.78 3.55
N ARG A 109 9.00 6.46 3.57
CA ARG A 109 8.02 5.48 4.11
C ARG A 109 7.84 5.62 5.62
N ILE A 110 8.93 5.88 6.36
CA ILE A 110 8.88 6.18 7.80
C ILE A 110 8.02 7.41 8.06
N ASP A 111 8.21 8.48 7.31
CA ASP A 111 7.42 9.71 7.46
C ASP A 111 5.94 9.49 7.13
N GLN A 112 5.64 8.73 6.08
CA GLN A 112 4.26 8.33 5.77
C GLN A 112 3.61 7.55 6.93
N ILE A 113 4.33 6.59 7.53
CA ILE A 113 3.84 5.81 8.67
C ILE A 113 3.63 6.74 9.88
N ARG A 114 4.54 7.66 10.17
CA ARG A 114 4.44 8.62 11.30
C ARG A 114 3.21 9.51 11.14
N VAL A 115 3.02 10.10 9.97
CA VAL A 115 1.84 10.95 9.67
C VAL A 115 0.55 10.14 9.82
N ASN A 116 0.51 8.91 9.31
CA ASN A 116 -0.68 8.06 9.42
C ASN A 116 -0.94 7.59 10.86
N LEU A 117 0.10 7.35 11.66
CA LEU A 117 -0.05 7.06 13.08
C LEU A 117 -0.63 8.27 13.84
N GLU A 118 -0.19 9.49 13.51
CA GLU A 118 -0.75 10.68 14.13
C GLU A 118 -2.22 10.87 13.75
N ARG A 119 -2.56 10.75 12.47
CA ARG A 119 -3.97 10.76 12.01
C ARG A 119 -4.80 9.67 12.68
N SER A 120 -4.24 8.48 12.87
CA SER A 120 -4.91 7.36 13.53
C SER A 120 -5.28 7.66 14.98
N ARG A 121 -4.54 8.51 15.68
CA ARG A 121 -4.90 8.93 17.05
C ARG A 121 -6.22 9.69 17.10
N TRP A 122 -6.52 10.44 16.06
CA TRP A 122 -7.72 11.27 15.97
C TRP A 122 -8.94 10.45 15.52
N VAL A 123 -8.73 9.49 14.59
CA VAL A 123 -9.82 8.73 13.97
C VAL A 123 -10.13 7.45 14.73
N LEU A 124 -9.11 6.66 15.12
CA LEU A 124 -9.32 5.31 15.68
C LEU A 124 -9.79 5.32 17.13
N HIS A 125 -9.77 6.46 17.82
CA HIS A 125 -10.22 6.55 19.20
C HIS A 125 -11.73 6.22 19.35
N GLU A 126 -12.50 6.49 18.30
CA GLU A 126 -13.94 6.38 18.32
C GLU A 126 -14.51 5.34 17.32
N LEU A 127 -13.65 4.60 16.64
CA LEU A 127 -14.08 3.58 15.69
C LEU A 127 -14.13 2.23 16.39
N HIS A 128 -15.35 1.80 16.74
CA HIS A 128 -15.63 0.49 17.32
C HIS A 128 -16.98 -0.03 16.83
N GLY A 129 -17.10 -1.36 16.73
CA GLY A 129 -18.33 -2.04 16.38
C GLY A 129 -18.65 -1.93 14.89
N ASN A 130 -19.79 -1.31 14.55
CA ASN A 130 -20.29 -1.23 13.19
C ASN A 130 -20.04 0.15 12.60
N PHE A 131 -19.22 0.24 11.56
CA PHE A 131 -18.93 1.51 10.88
C PHE A 131 -18.60 1.33 9.41
N VAL A 132 -18.75 2.41 8.66
CA VAL A 132 -18.29 2.53 7.26
C VAL A 132 -17.08 3.44 7.25
N LEU A 133 -16.00 2.98 6.64
CA LEU A 133 -14.77 3.76 6.42
C LEU A 133 -14.58 4.04 4.93
N VAL A 134 -14.48 5.31 4.57
CA VAL A 134 -14.14 5.74 3.22
C VAL A 134 -12.68 6.16 3.20
N ASP A 135 -11.85 5.38 2.53
CA ASP A 135 -10.47 5.75 2.23
C ASP A 135 -10.42 6.54 0.92
N VAL A 136 -10.45 7.87 1.06
CA VAL A 136 -10.43 8.79 -0.08
C VAL A 136 -9.15 8.63 -0.91
N ALA A 137 -8.01 8.42 -0.26
CA ALA A 137 -6.71 8.26 -0.93
C ALA A 137 -6.58 6.91 -1.66
N GLY A 138 -7.18 5.86 -1.10
CA GLY A 138 -7.18 4.51 -1.69
C GLY A 138 -8.34 4.23 -2.63
N PHE A 139 -9.28 5.17 -2.78
CA PHE A 139 -10.51 5.00 -3.59
C PHE A 139 -11.34 3.78 -3.18
N ASN A 140 -11.43 3.52 -1.87
CA ASN A 140 -12.15 2.37 -1.34
C ASN A 140 -13.13 2.79 -0.25
N VAL A 141 -14.23 2.05 -0.16
CA VAL A 141 -15.15 2.10 0.97
C VAL A 141 -15.23 0.70 1.57
N SER A 142 -15.15 0.61 2.90
CA SER A 142 -15.25 -0.66 3.62
C SER A 142 -16.30 -0.57 4.72
N TYR A 143 -17.11 -1.60 4.85
CA TYR A 143 -18.03 -1.78 5.96
C TYR A 143 -17.43 -2.75 6.97
N PHE A 144 -17.45 -2.35 8.23
CA PHE A 144 -16.98 -3.12 9.36
C PHE A 144 -18.16 -3.50 10.25
N ARG A 145 -18.16 -4.74 10.74
CA ARG A 145 -19.08 -5.25 11.75
C ARG A 145 -18.26 -5.88 12.84
N ASP A 146 -18.53 -5.45 14.09
CA ASP A 146 -17.77 -5.90 15.26
C ASP A 146 -16.25 -5.77 15.07
N ASP A 147 -15.83 -4.62 14.51
CA ASP A 147 -14.44 -4.26 14.17
C ASP A 147 -13.79 -5.08 13.03
N GLU A 148 -14.51 -6.03 12.43
CA GLU A 148 -14.01 -6.85 11.33
C GLU A 148 -14.56 -6.38 9.97
N PRO A 149 -13.72 -6.37 8.92
CA PRO A 149 -14.16 -5.96 7.58
C PRO A 149 -15.07 -7.02 6.97
N VAL A 150 -16.31 -6.64 6.68
CA VAL A 150 -17.32 -7.52 6.07
C VAL A 150 -17.35 -7.35 4.56
N TRP A 151 -17.14 -6.13 4.08
CA TRP A 151 -17.27 -5.80 2.68
C TRP A 151 -16.40 -4.59 2.31
N THR A 152 -15.84 -4.63 1.11
CA THR A 152 -15.04 -3.53 0.54
C THR A 152 -15.37 -3.36 -0.93
N SER A 153 -15.47 -2.12 -1.40
CA SER A 153 -15.69 -1.78 -2.79
C SER A 153 -14.91 -0.54 -3.21
N LYS A 154 -14.77 -0.36 -4.51
CA LYS A 154 -14.28 0.89 -5.08
C LYS A 154 -15.29 2.02 -4.88
N VAL A 155 -14.80 3.23 -4.69
CA VAL A 155 -15.61 4.44 -4.55
C VAL A 155 -15.07 5.55 -5.45
N ILE A 156 -15.97 6.35 -5.99
CA ILE A 156 -15.62 7.59 -6.69
C ILE A 156 -15.46 8.69 -5.64
N VAL A 157 -14.31 9.33 -5.64
CA VAL A 157 -14.00 10.45 -4.77
C VAL A 157 -13.80 11.73 -5.59
N GLY A 158 -13.84 12.88 -4.92
CA GLY A 158 -13.57 14.16 -5.53
C GLY A 158 -12.15 14.26 -6.12
N ARG A 159 -11.99 15.17 -7.06
CA ARG A 159 -10.69 15.49 -7.68
C ARG A 159 -10.17 16.84 -7.14
N PRO A 160 -8.90 17.21 -7.40
CA PRO A 160 -8.39 18.53 -7.06
C PRO A 160 -9.37 19.64 -7.49
N TYR A 161 -9.59 20.62 -6.63
CA TYR A 161 -10.58 21.71 -6.73
C TYR A 161 -12.05 21.33 -6.50
N ARG A 162 -12.37 20.03 -6.30
CA ARG A 162 -13.70 19.50 -5.91
C ARG A 162 -13.50 18.31 -4.99
N GLU A 163 -12.79 18.53 -3.89
CA GLU A 163 -12.36 17.47 -2.99
C GLU A 163 -13.54 16.89 -2.21
N THR A 164 -13.48 15.57 -1.96
CA THR A 164 -14.38 14.93 -1.01
C THR A 164 -14.05 15.44 0.39
N PRO A 165 -15.02 16.05 1.11
CA PRO A 165 -14.77 16.54 2.46
C PRO A 165 -14.46 15.38 3.41
N ILE A 166 -13.56 15.63 4.37
CA ILE A 166 -13.26 14.69 5.44
C ILE A 166 -14.20 15.01 6.61
N PHE A 167 -15.07 14.08 6.95
CA PHE A 167 -16.01 14.24 8.06
C PHE A 167 -16.32 12.88 8.71
N LYS A 168 -16.89 12.94 9.90
CA LYS A 168 -17.51 11.81 10.59
C LYS A 168 -18.99 12.11 10.80
N SER A 169 -19.84 11.12 10.55
CA SER A 169 -21.26 11.22 10.73
C SER A 169 -21.87 9.87 11.06
N THR A 170 -23.14 9.85 11.46
CA THR A 170 -23.91 8.63 11.68
C THR A 170 -24.90 8.46 10.53
N ILE A 171 -24.99 7.24 9.99
CA ILE A 171 -25.99 6.88 8.98
C ILE A 171 -27.33 6.70 9.72
N SER A 172 -28.26 7.61 9.46
CA SER A 172 -29.58 7.61 10.08
C SER A 172 -30.61 6.83 9.26
N TYR A 173 -30.49 6.87 7.94
CA TYR A 173 -31.42 6.20 7.02
C TYR A 173 -30.73 5.91 5.69
N VAL A 174 -31.29 4.98 4.92
CA VAL A 174 -30.87 4.62 3.56
C VAL A 174 -32.06 4.82 2.64
N VAL A 175 -31.84 5.48 1.50
CA VAL A 175 -32.86 5.69 0.47
C VAL A 175 -32.57 4.80 -0.70
N PHE A 176 -33.53 3.96 -1.08
CA PHE A 176 -33.48 3.13 -2.28
C PHE A 176 -34.12 3.89 -3.46
N ASN A 177 -33.47 3.77 -4.64
CA ASN A 177 -33.89 4.47 -5.86
C ASN A 177 -34.11 5.99 -5.66
N PRO A 178 -33.10 6.72 -5.15
CA PRO A 178 -33.24 8.14 -4.93
C PRO A 178 -33.45 8.87 -6.27
N THR A 179 -34.28 9.93 -6.26
CA THR A 179 -34.33 10.86 -7.37
C THR A 179 -33.09 11.73 -7.37
N TRP A 180 -32.44 11.85 -8.52
CA TRP A 180 -31.31 12.78 -8.68
C TRP A 180 -31.85 14.15 -9.03
N THR A 181 -31.68 15.12 -8.13
CA THR A 181 -31.99 16.53 -8.41
C THR A 181 -30.68 17.22 -8.74
N ILE A 182 -30.55 17.73 -9.97
CA ILE A 182 -29.42 18.56 -10.39
C ILE A 182 -29.69 19.96 -9.81
N PRO A 183 -28.75 20.50 -9.00
CA PRO A 183 -28.90 21.86 -8.45
C PRO A 183 -28.77 22.94 -9.52
#